data_ff12847c2ac681619c83d6fb88dabc9e
#
_entry.id   ff12847c2ac681619c83d6fb88dabc9e
#
_cell.length_a   1.000
_cell.length_b   1.000
_cell.length_c   1.000
_cell.angle_alpha   90.00
_cell.angle_beta   90.00
_cell.angle_gamma   90.00
#
_symmetry.space_group_name_H-M   'P 1'
#
loop_
_entity.id
_entity.type
_entity.pdbx_description
1 polymer ?
#
loop_
_entity_poly.entity_id
_entity_poly.type
_entity_poly.pdbx_seq_one_letter_code
_entity_poly.pdbx_strand_id
1 'polypeptide(L)'
;YDPSDYFDFGDYDQHGTTKTRFGSRSELENLISKAHEKGLQVIADIVINHCNGGGEEINPYKNNEKTETLFDKTHGNASEKFNRNYEHFHPNAIETSDEGGGFFLDLAHRVPYVQDWLWKKDESVAKYYKNTMKFDGWRFDYVKGFGAWVIKEWMKSVGGFAVGELWDGNPETLKNWVDASGISAFDFACYYAVEKALD
;
A
#
# COMPACT_ATOMS: atom_id res chain seq x y z
N TYR A 1 6.30 -1.53 -9.70
CA TYR A 1 4.96 -1.32 -9.15
C TYR A 1 5.01 -1.43 -7.61
N ASP A 2 5.66 -2.46 -7.09
CA ASP A 2 5.72 -2.72 -5.64
C ASP A 2 6.57 -1.66 -4.93
N PRO A 3 6.10 -1.03 -3.84
CA PRO A 3 6.78 0.11 -3.25
C PRO A 3 8.04 -0.31 -2.47
N SER A 4 9.11 0.44 -2.67
CA SER A 4 10.28 0.45 -1.79
C SER A 4 10.24 1.65 -0.84
N ASP A 5 9.90 2.83 -1.35
CA ASP A 5 9.80 4.09 -0.61
C ASP A 5 8.42 4.73 -0.83
N TYR A 6 7.62 4.82 0.23
CA TYR A 6 6.28 5.43 0.19
C TYR A 6 6.30 6.96 0.08
N PHE A 7 7.45 7.60 0.26
CA PHE A 7 7.58 9.06 0.30
C PHE A 7 8.34 9.62 -0.90
N ASP A 8 8.86 8.76 -1.79
CA ASP A 8 9.54 9.19 -3.00
C ASP A 8 8.56 9.28 -4.18
N PHE A 9 8.28 10.48 -4.61
CA PHE A 9 7.50 10.81 -5.79
C PHE A 9 8.36 11.39 -6.92
N GLY A 10 9.65 11.10 -6.91
CA GLY A 10 10.63 11.60 -7.88
C GLY A 10 11.32 12.87 -7.41
N ASP A 11 11.69 12.93 -6.13
CA ASP A 11 12.42 14.02 -5.48
C ASP A 11 13.63 13.53 -4.65
N TYR A 12 13.86 12.22 -4.57
CA TYR A 12 15.05 11.63 -3.97
C TYR A 12 15.89 10.90 -5.01
N ASP A 13 17.22 11.01 -4.89
CA ASP A 13 18.12 10.26 -5.78
C ASP A 13 18.08 8.78 -5.40
N GLN A 14 17.59 7.97 -6.35
CA GLN A 14 17.65 6.52 -6.29
C GLN A 14 18.39 5.99 -7.53
N HIS A 15 19.51 5.32 -7.31
CA HIS A 15 20.32 4.73 -8.39
C HIS A 15 20.78 5.75 -9.46
N GLY A 16 21.08 7.00 -9.06
CA GLY A 16 21.59 8.04 -9.96
C GLY A 16 20.53 8.81 -10.73
N THR A 17 19.26 8.70 -10.34
CA THR A 17 18.16 9.51 -10.87
C THR A 17 17.20 9.93 -9.78
N THR A 18 16.73 11.18 -9.85
CA THR A 18 15.68 11.69 -8.95
C THR A 18 14.28 11.48 -9.52
N LYS A 19 14.12 11.44 -10.85
CA LYS A 19 12.82 11.17 -11.47
C LYS A 19 12.43 9.71 -11.32
N THR A 20 11.16 9.47 -10.98
CA THR A 20 10.57 8.13 -11.12
C THR A 20 10.41 7.77 -12.60
N ARG A 21 10.08 6.50 -12.89
CA ARG A 21 9.71 6.06 -14.24
C ARG A 21 8.57 6.90 -14.86
N PHE A 22 7.70 7.46 -14.04
CA PHE A 22 6.50 8.18 -14.47
C PHE A 22 6.66 9.71 -14.42
N GLY A 23 7.78 10.21 -13.92
CA GLY A 23 8.05 11.64 -13.83
C GLY A 23 8.61 12.10 -12.49
N SER A 24 8.65 13.41 -12.33
CA SER A 24 9.06 14.06 -11.08
C SER A 24 7.86 14.34 -10.18
N ARG A 25 8.13 14.62 -8.92
CA ARG A 25 7.13 15.08 -7.95
C ARG A 25 6.37 16.31 -8.44
N SER A 26 7.06 17.31 -8.97
CA SER A 26 6.42 18.54 -9.47
C SER A 26 5.49 18.29 -10.66
N GLU A 27 5.78 17.30 -11.51
CA GLU A 27 4.90 16.88 -12.59
C GLU A 27 3.62 16.23 -12.04
N LEU A 28 3.72 15.39 -11.00
CA LEU A 28 2.57 14.80 -10.33
C LEU A 28 1.72 15.85 -9.61
N GLU A 29 2.33 16.76 -8.85
CA GLU A 29 1.63 17.86 -8.18
C GLU A 29 0.87 18.75 -9.19
N ASN A 30 1.48 19.07 -10.33
CA ASN A 30 0.84 19.81 -11.41
C ASN A 30 -0.34 19.01 -12.03
N LEU A 31 -0.18 17.70 -12.23
CA LEU A 31 -1.26 16.84 -12.71
C LEU A 31 -2.46 16.88 -11.76
N ILE A 32 -2.23 16.70 -10.45
CA ILE A 32 -3.29 16.73 -9.44
C ILE A 32 -3.99 18.11 -9.45
N SER A 33 -3.22 19.20 -9.46
CA SER A 33 -3.76 20.55 -9.54
C SER A 33 -4.64 20.77 -10.78
N LYS A 34 -4.18 20.33 -11.94
CA LYS A 34 -4.92 20.42 -13.21
C LYS A 34 -6.19 19.57 -13.21
N ALA A 35 -6.18 18.40 -12.60
CA ALA A 35 -7.35 17.57 -12.42
C ALA A 35 -8.40 18.28 -11.55
N HIS A 36 -7.99 18.87 -10.43
CA HIS A 36 -8.85 19.63 -9.54
C HIS A 36 -9.47 20.88 -10.22
N GLU A 37 -8.68 21.63 -11.03
CA GLU A 37 -9.20 22.75 -11.84
C GLU A 37 -10.32 22.32 -12.80
N LYS A 38 -10.35 21.04 -13.20
CA LYS A 38 -11.38 20.45 -14.07
C LYS A 38 -12.50 19.75 -13.29
N GLY A 39 -12.50 19.82 -11.96
CA GLY A 39 -13.48 19.16 -11.11
C GLY A 39 -13.31 17.63 -11.04
N LEU A 40 -12.13 17.11 -11.40
CA LEU A 40 -11.80 15.70 -11.29
C LEU A 40 -11.16 15.40 -9.94
N GLN A 41 -11.45 14.23 -9.40
CA GLN A 41 -10.76 13.68 -8.23
C GLN A 41 -9.61 12.78 -8.66
N VAL A 42 -8.52 12.81 -7.90
CA VAL A 42 -7.35 11.94 -8.11
C VAL A 42 -7.21 11.01 -6.93
N ILE A 43 -7.31 9.71 -7.18
CA ILE A 43 -7.13 8.68 -6.15
C ILE A 43 -5.75 8.05 -6.25
N ALA A 44 -5.13 7.78 -5.11
CA ALA A 44 -3.85 7.09 -5.04
C ALA A 44 -4.06 5.58 -5.07
N ASP A 45 -3.17 4.89 -5.76
CA ASP A 45 -3.04 3.43 -5.69
C ASP A 45 -2.19 3.06 -4.47
N ILE A 46 -2.81 2.38 -3.50
CA ILE A 46 -2.24 2.08 -2.18
C ILE A 46 -1.81 0.63 -2.10
N VAL A 47 -0.52 0.40 -2.28
CA VAL A 47 0.11 -0.92 -2.19
C VAL A 47 0.75 -1.05 -0.81
N ILE A 48 0.03 -1.63 0.14
CA ILE A 48 0.47 -1.80 1.52
C ILE A 48 0.50 -3.24 2.00
N ASN A 49 0.12 -4.19 1.14
CA ASN A 49 0.28 -5.61 1.45
C ASN A 49 1.76 -5.98 1.49
N HIS A 50 2.53 -5.52 0.53
CA HIS A 50 3.90 -5.98 0.30
C HIS A 50 4.83 -4.85 -0.13
N CYS A 51 6.13 -5.15 -0.07
CA CYS A 51 7.21 -4.28 -0.53
C CYS A 51 8.17 -5.05 -1.44
N ASN A 52 9.00 -4.33 -2.19
CA ASN A 52 10.05 -4.92 -3.01
C ASN A 52 11.25 -3.96 -3.14
N GLY A 53 12.45 -4.50 -3.42
CA GLY A 53 13.66 -3.71 -3.66
C GLY A 53 14.46 -3.34 -2.40
N GLY A 54 14.25 -4.06 -1.30
CA GLY A 54 15.07 -3.95 -0.10
C GLY A 54 16.44 -4.62 -0.23
N GLY A 55 17.34 -4.35 0.71
CA GLY A 55 18.63 -5.01 0.86
C GLY A 55 18.53 -6.33 1.62
N GLU A 56 19.57 -7.14 1.48
CA GLU A 56 19.69 -8.42 2.19
C GLU A 56 20.02 -8.20 3.68
N GLU A 57 19.33 -8.94 4.54
CA GLU A 57 19.65 -9.09 5.97
C GLU A 57 19.34 -10.51 6.45
N ILE A 58 19.88 -10.89 7.63
CA ILE A 58 19.57 -12.18 8.25
C ILE A 58 18.24 -12.07 9.00
N ASN A 59 17.30 -12.95 8.66
CA ASN A 59 16.00 -13.01 9.33
C ASN A 59 15.95 -14.17 10.34
N PRO A 60 16.00 -13.91 11.65
CA PRO A 60 15.96 -14.95 12.67
C PRO A 60 14.63 -15.72 12.72
N TYR A 61 13.55 -15.14 12.23
CA TYR A 61 12.22 -15.77 12.15
C TYR A 61 12.03 -16.65 10.90
N LYS A 62 13.00 -16.61 9.97
CA LYS A 62 13.11 -17.52 8.80
C LYS A 62 14.35 -18.40 8.89
N ASN A 63 14.54 -19.07 10.02
CA ASN A 63 15.68 -20.00 10.25
C ASN A 63 17.06 -19.36 9.99
N ASN A 64 17.23 -18.08 10.23
CA ASN A 64 18.41 -17.29 9.90
C ASN A 64 18.76 -17.28 8.40
N GLU A 65 17.78 -17.41 7.54
CA GLU A 65 17.95 -17.21 6.11
C GLU A 65 18.09 -15.70 5.78
N LYS A 66 18.71 -15.42 4.64
CA LYS A 66 18.74 -14.06 4.08
C LYS A 66 17.37 -13.70 3.49
N THR A 67 16.90 -12.49 3.82
CA THR A 67 15.71 -11.89 3.24
C THR A 67 16.02 -10.46 2.76
N GLU A 68 15.34 -10.00 1.73
CA GLU A 68 15.51 -8.64 1.16
C GLU A 68 14.64 -7.60 1.91
N THR A 69 14.59 -7.70 3.23
CA THR A 69 13.69 -6.92 4.11
C THR A 69 14.28 -5.62 4.64
N LEU A 70 15.55 -5.33 4.34
CA LEU A 70 16.20 -4.11 4.79
C LEU A 70 15.89 -2.91 3.87
N PHE A 71 15.08 -1.98 4.36
CA PHE A 71 14.76 -0.73 3.67
C PHE A 71 15.32 0.45 4.46
N ASP A 72 16.41 1.00 3.98
CA ASP A 72 17.06 2.21 4.49
C ASP A 72 17.50 3.10 3.32
N LYS A 73 18.23 4.17 3.61
CA LYS A 73 18.72 5.14 2.62
C LYS A 73 19.42 4.49 1.42
N THR A 74 20.15 3.41 1.63
CA THR A 74 20.97 2.74 0.61
C THR A 74 20.25 1.54 -0.03
N HIS A 75 19.13 1.13 0.54
CA HIS A 75 18.34 -0.02 0.14
C HIS A 75 16.87 0.39 -0.11
N GLY A 76 16.65 1.10 -1.20
CA GLY A 76 15.32 1.40 -1.73
C GLY A 76 14.46 2.38 -0.93
N ASN A 77 14.98 3.03 0.14
CA ASN A 77 14.22 3.98 0.95
C ASN A 77 14.98 5.32 1.10
N ALA A 78 15.22 5.98 -0.04
CA ALA A 78 16.05 7.18 -0.12
C ALA A 78 15.52 8.37 0.70
N SER A 79 14.22 8.41 0.98
CA SER A 79 13.60 9.41 1.85
C SER A 79 14.00 9.29 3.32
N GLU A 80 14.56 8.15 3.73
CA GLU A 80 14.89 7.78 5.12
C GLU A 80 13.66 7.79 6.07
N LYS A 81 12.44 7.88 5.52
CA LYS A 81 11.19 7.75 6.26
C LYS A 81 10.72 6.32 6.19
N PHE A 82 10.06 5.85 7.26
CA PHE A 82 9.56 4.48 7.33
C PHE A 82 10.63 3.43 6.96
N ASN A 83 11.81 3.51 7.59
CA ASN A 83 12.83 2.47 7.49
C ASN A 83 12.28 1.15 8.02
N ARG A 84 12.54 0.06 7.31
CA ARG A 84 12.02 -1.28 7.64
C ARG A 84 13.13 -2.30 7.64
N ASN A 85 12.94 -3.34 8.43
CA ASN A 85 13.78 -4.53 8.50
C ASN A 85 12.87 -5.77 8.72
N TYR A 86 13.46 -6.94 8.87
CA TYR A 86 12.72 -8.21 9.06
C TYR A 86 11.65 -8.16 10.17
N GLU A 87 11.76 -7.29 11.17
CA GLU A 87 10.78 -7.15 12.26
C GLU A 87 9.44 -6.56 11.80
N HIS A 88 9.41 -5.95 10.62
CA HIS A 88 8.24 -5.27 10.06
C HIS A 88 7.50 -6.10 9.00
N PHE A 89 8.02 -7.31 8.71
CA PHE A 89 7.45 -8.24 7.73
C PHE A 89 7.12 -9.57 8.38
N HIS A 90 6.25 -10.37 7.73
CA HIS A 90 5.98 -11.73 8.16
C HIS A 90 7.09 -12.71 7.73
N PRO A 91 7.43 -13.69 8.58
CA PRO A 91 7.07 -13.80 10.01
C PRO A 91 7.95 -12.89 10.88
N ASN A 92 7.42 -12.48 12.05
CA ASN A 92 8.18 -11.75 13.07
C ASN A 92 7.75 -12.16 14.49
N ALA A 93 8.21 -11.41 15.52
CA ALA A 93 7.92 -11.73 16.92
C ALA A 93 6.44 -11.51 17.31
N ILE A 94 5.69 -10.72 16.55
CA ILE A 94 4.30 -10.32 16.86
C ILE A 94 3.32 -11.23 16.13
N GLU A 95 3.61 -11.53 14.85
CA GLU A 95 2.75 -12.38 14.03
C GLU A 95 3.57 -13.20 13.02
N THR A 96 3.15 -14.44 12.79
CA THR A 96 3.83 -15.34 11.86
C THR A 96 3.29 -15.25 10.45
N SER A 97 2.03 -14.86 10.30
CA SER A 97 1.33 -14.64 9.04
C SER A 97 0.09 -13.78 9.31
N ASP A 98 -0.47 -13.20 8.27
CA ASP A 98 -1.77 -12.56 8.34
C ASP A 98 -2.88 -13.39 7.67
N GLU A 99 -4.02 -12.76 7.42
CA GLU A 99 -5.25 -13.41 6.98
C GLU A 99 -5.23 -13.84 5.52
N GLY A 100 -4.32 -13.30 4.69
CA GLY A 100 -4.30 -13.50 3.25
C GLY A 100 -3.17 -14.39 2.73
N GLY A 101 -2.23 -14.77 3.60
CA GLY A 101 -1.00 -15.44 3.20
C GLY A 101 -0.03 -14.51 2.48
N GLY A 102 1.25 -14.85 2.51
CA GLY A 102 2.33 -14.01 2.03
C GLY A 102 2.37 -13.89 0.50
N PHE A 103 2.60 -12.66 0.05
CA PHE A 103 2.94 -12.34 -1.32
C PHE A 103 4.10 -11.34 -1.29
N PHE A 104 5.23 -11.66 -1.92
CA PHE A 104 6.49 -10.90 -1.79
C PHE A 104 6.94 -10.69 -0.32
N LEU A 105 7.46 -9.49 -0.02
CA LEU A 105 7.82 -9.09 1.33
C LEU A 105 6.56 -8.57 2.03
N ASP A 106 5.87 -9.47 2.70
CA ASP A 106 4.56 -9.30 3.29
C ASP A 106 4.62 -8.46 4.58
N LEU A 107 4.01 -7.27 4.53
CA LEU A 107 4.11 -6.25 5.58
C LEU A 107 3.23 -6.59 6.79
N ALA A 108 3.83 -6.61 7.98
CA ALA A 108 3.17 -7.03 9.22
C ALA A 108 2.37 -5.89 9.86
N HIS A 109 1.07 -5.78 9.55
CA HIS A 109 0.22 -4.66 9.95
C HIS A 109 -0.09 -4.59 11.46
N ARG A 110 0.11 -5.68 12.23
CA ARG A 110 -0.07 -5.65 13.69
C ARG A 110 1.13 -5.08 14.44
N VAL A 111 2.26 -4.90 13.77
CA VAL A 111 3.46 -4.25 14.33
C VAL A 111 3.16 -2.78 14.58
N PRO A 112 3.26 -2.26 15.82
CA PRO A 112 2.92 -0.87 16.14
C PRO A 112 3.68 0.16 15.28
N TYR A 113 4.96 -0.07 15.02
CA TYR A 113 5.78 0.77 14.15
C TYR A 113 5.22 0.88 12.72
N VAL A 114 4.74 -0.24 12.14
CA VAL A 114 4.10 -0.27 10.82
C VAL A 114 2.81 0.56 10.85
N GLN A 115 1.97 0.39 11.88
CA GLN A 115 0.74 1.18 12.04
C GLN A 115 1.04 2.67 12.19
N ASP A 116 2.06 3.02 12.97
CA ASP A 116 2.47 4.42 13.16
C ASP A 116 2.81 5.06 11.82
N TRP A 117 3.61 4.39 10.99
CA TRP A 117 4.02 4.89 9.70
C TRP A 117 2.92 4.84 8.63
N LEU A 118 2.06 3.86 8.63
CA LEU A 118 1.02 3.78 7.62
C LEU A 118 -0.12 4.78 7.87
N TRP A 119 -0.62 4.94 9.11
CA TRP A 119 -1.80 5.79 9.35
C TRP A 119 -1.84 6.57 10.66
N LYS A 120 -1.08 6.21 11.72
CA LYS A 120 -1.30 6.82 13.05
C LYS A 120 -0.62 8.18 13.21
N LYS A 121 0.70 8.24 13.03
CA LYS A 121 1.47 9.48 13.25
C LYS A 121 1.12 10.57 12.23
N ASP A 122 1.49 11.82 12.53
CA ASP A 122 1.16 12.95 11.67
C ASP A 122 1.90 12.94 10.33
N GLU A 123 3.10 12.38 10.31
CA GLU A 123 3.88 12.17 9.08
C GLU A 123 3.61 10.82 8.40
N SER A 124 2.55 10.09 8.79
CA SER A 124 2.21 8.79 8.20
C SER A 124 1.93 8.89 6.70
N VAL A 125 2.12 7.77 6.01
CA VAL A 125 1.86 7.66 4.56
C VAL A 125 0.46 8.18 4.22
N ALA A 126 -0.58 7.73 4.94
CA ALA A 126 -1.95 8.15 4.71
C ALA A 126 -2.13 9.67 4.78
N LYS A 127 -1.62 10.28 5.85
CA LYS A 127 -1.74 11.73 6.06
C LYS A 127 -0.86 12.54 5.10
N TYR A 128 0.33 12.03 4.78
CA TYR A 128 1.20 12.66 3.80
C TYR A 128 0.55 12.66 2.39
N TYR A 129 -0.04 11.55 1.98
CA TYR A 129 -0.75 11.46 0.70
C TYR A 129 -1.96 12.40 0.66
N LYS A 130 -2.74 12.46 1.74
CA LYS A 130 -3.89 13.35 1.84
C LYS A 130 -3.52 14.82 1.90
N ASN A 131 -2.62 15.17 2.83
CA ASN A 131 -2.39 16.57 3.20
C ASN A 131 -1.32 17.25 2.36
N THR A 132 -0.30 16.50 1.91
CA THR A 132 0.84 17.02 1.14
C THR A 132 0.63 16.79 -0.35
N MET A 133 0.39 15.57 -0.77
CA MET A 133 0.23 15.22 -2.17
C MET A 133 -1.16 15.56 -2.72
N LYS A 134 -2.16 15.79 -1.83
CA LYS A 134 -3.52 16.21 -2.19
C LYS A 134 -4.33 15.17 -2.96
N PHE A 135 -4.09 13.89 -2.73
CA PHE A 135 -4.97 12.85 -3.23
C PHE A 135 -6.35 12.92 -2.55
N ASP A 136 -7.42 12.64 -3.30
CA ASP A 136 -8.81 12.74 -2.86
C ASP A 136 -9.34 11.46 -2.28
N GLY A 137 -8.79 10.33 -2.72
CA GLY A 137 -9.24 9.00 -2.33
C GLY A 137 -8.18 7.92 -2.60
N TRP A 138 -8.61 6.66 -2.46
CA TRP A 138 -7.74 5.51 -2.36
C TRP A 138 -8.24 4.33 -3.19
N ARG A 139 -7.37 3.69 -3.95
CA ARG A 139 -7.56 2.34 -4.46
C ARG A 139 -6.58 1.44 -3.71
N PHE A 140 -7.08 0.50 -2.90
CA PHE A 140 -6.25 -0.44 -2.19
C PHE A 140 -5.97 -1.67 -3.05
N ASP A 141 -4.68 -1.91 -3.27
CA ASP A 141 -4.17 -3.05 -4.01
C ASP A 141 -4.21 -4.32 -3.17
N TYR A 142 -4.48 -5.45 -3.82
CA TYR A 142 -4.38 -6.80 -3.27
C TYR A 142 -4.94 -6.95 -1.84
N VAL A 143 -6.15 -6.51 -1.62
CA VAL A 143 -6.78 -6.51 -0.27
C VAL A 143 -7.11 -7.90 0.28
N LYS A 144 -6.84 -8.95 -0.46
CA LYS A 144 -6.86 -10.34 0.03
C LYS A 144 -5.72 -10.63 0.99
N GLY A 145 -4.61 -9.91 0.88
CA GLY A 145 -3.37 -10.18 1.59
C GLY A 145 -3.35 -9.67 3.01
N PHE A 146 -4.37 -8.90 3.45
CA PHE A 146 -4.42 -8.35 4.81
C PHE A 146 -5.84 -8.15 5.29
N GLY A 147 -6.02 -8.05 6.62
CA GLY A 147 -7.34 -7.92 7.22
C GLY A 147 -8.03 -6.59 6.88
N ALA A 148 -9.34 -6.64 6.65
CA ALA A 148 -10.18 -5.47 6.37
C ALA A 148 -10.08 -4.36 7.43
N TRP A 149 -9.65 -4.69 8.66
CA TRP A 149 -9.43 -3.74 9.74
C TRP A 149 -8.33 -2.72 9.42
N VAL A 150 -7.31 -3.09 8.62
CA VAL A 150 -6.23 -2.18 8.17
C VAL A 150 -6.83 -1.01 7.41
N ILE A 151 -7.74 -1.30 6.47
CA ILE A 151 -8.45 -0.28 5.69
C ILE A 151 -9.29 0.61 6.59
N LYS A 152 -10.01 0.03 7.57
CA LYS A 152 -10.77 0.84 8.53
C LYS A 152 -9.91 1.84 9.29
N GLU A 153 -8.73 1.42 9.74
CA GLU A 153 -7.81 2.31 10.46
C GLU A 153 -7.25 3.41 9.54
N TRP A 154 -6.90 3.08 8.30
CA TRP A 154 -6.53 4.07 7.29
C TRP A 154 -7.64 5.09 7.07
N MET A 155 -8.87 4.62 6.82
CA MET A 155 -10.03 5.48 6.55
C MET A 155 -10.42 6.36 7.74
N LYS A 156 -10.27 5.89 8.97
CA LYS A 156 -10.43 6.71 10.18
C LYS A 156 -9.41 7.87 10.21
N SER A 157 -8.21 7.65 9.70
CA SER A 157 -7.14 8.65 9.72
C SER A 157 -7.36 9.77 8.70
N VAL A 158 -7.84 9.45 7.49
CA VAL A 158 -7.83 10.41 6.36
C VAL A 158 -9.16 10.54 5.63
N GLY A 159 -10.08 9.59 5.78
CA GLY A 159 -11.37 9.61 5.06
C GLY A 159 -11.21 9.58 3.53
N GLY A 160 -12.23 10.08 2.82
CA GLY A 160 -12.26 10.15 1.36
C GLY A 160 -12.99 8.97 0.72
N PHE A 161 -13.06 8.94 -0.62
CA PHE A 161 -13.53 7.78 -1.37
C PHE A 161 -12.51 6.65 -1.32
N ALA A 162 -12.98 5.40 -1.25
CA ALA A 162 -12.07 4.26 -1.31
C ALA A 162 -12.71 3.06 -2.02
N VAL A 163 -11.86 2.32 -2.76
CA VAL A 163 -12.22 1.07 -3.41
C VAL A 163 -11.08 0.06 -3.23
N GLY A 164 -11.42 -1.20 -2.93
CA GLY A 164 -10.46 -2.28 -2.75
C GLY A 164 -10.45 -3.26 -3.91
N GLU A 165 -9.26 -3.75 -4.25
CA GLU A 165 -9.09 -4.83 -5.22
C GLU A 165 -9.22 -6.19 -4.51
N LEU A 166 -10.46 -6.58 -4.21
CA LEU A 166 -10.77 -7.94 -3.77
C LEU A 166 -11.04 -8.81 -4.99
N TRP A 167 -10.01 -9.41 -5.53
CA TRP A 167 -10.13 -10.26 -6.74
C TRP A 167 -10.81 -11.59 -6.40
N ASP A 168 -12.15 -11.59 -6.40
CA ASP A 168 -12.98 -12.75 -6.10
C ASP A 168 -14.28 -12.70 -6.90
N GLY A 169 -14.65 -13.83 -7.53
CA GLY A 169 -15.87 -13.95 -8.30
C GLY A 169 -17.12 -14.30 -7.47
N ASN A 170 -16.96 -14.54 -6.16
CA ASN A 170 -18.08 -14.88 -5.28
C ASN A 170 -18.74 -13.61 -4.71
N PRO A 171 -20.03 -13.33 -5.02
CA PRO A 171 -20.73 -12.15 -4.53
C PRO A 171 -20.81 -12.07 -2.99
N GLU A 172 -20.89 -13.21 -2.31
CA GLU A 172 -20.98 -13.26 -0.85
C GLU A 172 -19.62 -12.88 -0.21
N THR A 173 -18.51 -13.36 -0.79
CA THR A 173 -17.16 -12.95 -0.36
C THR A 173 -16.98 -11.44 -0.50
N LEU A 174 -17.35 -10.87 -1.65
CA LEU A 174 -17.28 -9.43 -1.90
C LEU A 174 -18.14 -8.66 -0.89
N LYS A 175 -19.39 -9.08 -0.69
CA LYS A 175 -20.31 -8.45 0.26
C LYS A 175 -19.73 -8.46 1.68
N ASN A 176 -19.28 -9.61 2.15
CA ASN A 176 -18.74 -9.75 3.50
C ASN A 176 -17.52 -8.87 3.71
N TRP A 177 -16.66 -8.76 2.71
CA TRP A 177 -15.48 -7.88 2.78
C TRP A 177 -15.88 -6.40 2.77
N VAL A 178 -16.83 -5.98 1.93
CA VAL A 178 -17.36 -4.61 1.90
C VAL A 178 -17.95 -4.23 3.27
N ASP A 179 -18.76 -5.11 3.85
CA ASP A 179 -19.32 -4.91 5.20
C ASP A 179 -18.21 -4.83 6.27
N ALA A 180 -17.18 -5.66 6.15
CA ALA A 180 -16.05 -5.69 7.07
C ALA A 180 -15.12 -4.49 6.92
N SER A 181 -14.81 -4.04 5.72
CA SER A 181 -13.90 -2.92 5.44
C SER A 181 -14.58 -1.55 5.56
N GLY A 182 -15.87 -1.48 5.24
CA GLY A 182 -16.64 -0.24 5.19
C GLY A 182 -16.37 0.63 3.96
N ILE A 183 -15.73 0.07 2.91
CA ILE A 183 -15.47 0.74 1.63
C ILE A 183 -16.01 -0.08 0.46
N SER A 184 -15.98 0.48 -0.75
CA SER A 184 -16.36 -0.23 -1.98
C SER A 184 -15.32 -1.27 -2.40
N ALA A 185 -15.73 -2.24 -3.22
CA ALA A 185 -14.82 -3.16 -3.91
C ALA A 185 -15.07 -3.11 -5.42
N PHE A 186 -14.09 -3.52 -6.23
CA PHE A 186 -14.31 -3.81 -7.63
C PHE A 186 -15.26 -5.00 -7.76
N ASP A 187 -16.25 -4.91 -8.67
CA ASP A 187 -17.27 -5.94 -8.85
C ASP A 187 -16.79 -7.06 -9.78
N PHE A 188 -15.84 -7.86 -9.31
CA PHE A 188 -15.35 -9.03 -10.04
C PHE A 188 -16.42 -10.10 -10.21
N ALA A 189 -17.42 -10.18 -9.33
CA ALA A 189 -18.53 -11.10 -9.48
C ALA A 189 -19.37 -10.75 -10.71
N CYS A 190 -19.68 -9.46 -10.92
CA CYS A 190 -20.35 -8.98 -12.12
C CYS A 190 -19.49 -9.20 -13.37
N TYR A 191 -18.19 -8.89 -13.30
CA TYR A 191 -17.27 -9.13 -14.41
C TYR A 191 -17.31 -10.58 -14.91
N TYR A 192 -17.13 -11.56 -14.02
CA TYR A 192 -17.18 -12.98 -14.39
C TYR A 192 -18.56 -13.46 -14.81
N ALA A 193 -19.64 -12.88 -14.27
CA ALA A 193 -21.00 -13.22 -14.70
C ALA A 193 -21.27 -12.74 -16.14
N VAL A 194 -20.78 -11.54 -16.50
CA VAL A 194 -20.88 -11.01 -17.87
C VAL A 194 -20.02 -11.82 -18.84
N GLU A 195 -18.76 -12.11 -18.47
CA GLU A 195 -17.86 -12.94 -19.28
C GLU A 195 -18.52 -14.28 -19.62
N LYS A 196 -19.04 -15.00 -18.62
CA LYS A 196 -19.74 -16.28 -18.80
C LYS A 196 -21.01 -16.18 -19.64
N ALA A 197 -21.68 -15.03 -19.67
CA ALA A 197 -22.90 -14.84 -20.44
C ALA A 197 -22.63 -14.54 -21.93
N LEU A 198 -21.39 -14.20 -22.28
CA LEU A 198 -20.94 -13.88 -23.64
C LEU A 198 -20.29 -15.09 -24.34
N ASP A 199 -19.90 -16.14 -23.61
CA ASP A 199 -19.41 -17.43 -24.10
C ASP A 199 -20.56 -18.38 -24.46
#